data_f9e231d21c5ca6e07353793114631a65
#
_entry.id   f9e231d21c5ca6e07353793114631a65
#
_cell.length_a   1.000
_cell.length_b   1.000
_cell.length_c   1.000
_cell.angle_alpha   90.00
_cell.angle_beta   90.00
_cell.angle_gamma   90.00
#
_symmetry.space_group_name_H-M   'P 1'
#
loop_
_entity.id
_entity.type
_entity.pdbx_description
1 polymer ?
#
loop_
_entity_poly.entity_id
_entity_poly.type
_entity_poly.pdbx_seq_one_letter_code
_entity_poly.pdbx_strand_id
1 'polypeptide(L)'
;MQHGRQILYIDDDPGLRRLVSKLLGRRGHVVSTAESGAEGVAMARDGKFDLIAIDHYMPGMDGLATLAALHELPDCPPVVYVTGSEESKVAVAAIKAGAAEYVVKSTGDDFVDLLERAFGQALASVRLEQEKAAAEDALRAANERLETLLKEVNHRVANSLQLVSTFIHMQSRGLENEVAREALADTQRRIDAIAQVHRKLYTSDDVESIEMSEYLAAIVEELQGTWSTSDAPRHIRLVADQLRLHPDKAVSVGVIVNELVSNACKYAYDPATGGEIRVALSCADERRFSLMVEDDGIGMRSGDAPRGSGLGSKLVLAMAKSLAADFDYDPDHDGVRARLVAAF
;
A
#
# COMPACT_ATOMS: atom_id res chain seq x y z
N MET A 1 19.53 9.71 35.88
CA MET A 1 20.89 9.29 36.31
C MET A 1 21.54 8.71 35.07
N GLN A 2 22.58 9.37 34.53
CA GLN A 2 23.33 8.81 33.41
C GLN A 2 24.07 7.58 33.92
N HIS A 3 23.74 6.41 33.42
CA HIS A 3 24.48 5.18 33.74
C HIS A 3 25.88 5.31 33.15
N GLY A 4 26.90 4.94 33.94
CA GLY A 4 28.30 4.95 33.52
C GLY A 4 28.46 4.07 32.28
N ARG A 5 29.05 4.62 31.20
CA ARG A 5 29.27 3.92 29.92
C ARG A 5 30.62 3.22 29.96
N GLN A 6 30.74 2.09 29.28
CA GLN A 6 31.98 1.38 29.01
C GLN A 6 32.60 1.97 27.73
N ILE A 7 33.73 2.69 27.88
CA ILE A 7 34.38 3.40 26.77
C ILE A 7 35.75 2.79 26.53
N LEU A 8 36.08 2.47 25.28
CA LEU A 8 37.45 2.14 24.87
C LEU A 8 38.07 3.38 24.21
N TYR A 9 39.18 3.87 24.77
CA TYR A 9 39.96 4.99 24.24
C TYR A 9 41.30 4.52 23.70
N ILE A 10 41.52 4.64 22.37
CA ILE A 10 42.68 4.14 21.66
C ILE A 10 43.52 5.33 21.22
N ASP A 11 44.74 5.50 21.76
CA ASP A 11 45.63 6.61 21.50
C ASP A 11 47.06 6.20 21.88
N ASP A 12 48.09 6.55 21.15
CA ASP A 12 49.47 6.21 21.45
C ASP A 12 50.10 7.12 22.53
N ASP A 13 49.52 8.33 22.80
CA ASP A 13 49.97 9.25 23.81
C ASP A 13 49.58 8.78 25.24
N PRO A 14 50.53 8.34 26.09
CA PRO A 14 50.21 7.88 27.43
C PRO A 14 49.70 9.00 28.35
N GLY A 15 50.06 10.27 28.09
CA GLY A 15 49.58 11.43 28.84
C GLY A 15 48.09 11.68 28.57
N LEU A 16 47.69 11.63 27.31
CA LEU A 16 46.32 11.85 26.88
C LEU A 16 45.41 10.68 27.32
N ARG A 17 45.87 9.43 27.23
CA ARG A 17 45.13 8.27 27.76
C ARG A 17 44.83 8.41 29.24
N ARG A 18 45.83 8.84 30.06
CA ARG A 18 45.63 9.07 31.53
C ARG A 18 44.65 10.21 31.79
N LEU A 19 44.78 11.31 31.05
CA LEU A 19 43.90 12.48 31.19
C LEU A 19 42.44 12.11 30.89
N VAL A 20 42.20 11.51 29.74
CA VAL A 20 40.86 11.11 29.29
C VAL A 20 40.24 10.10 30.27
N SER A 21 40.99 9.05 30.63
CA SER A 21 40.53 8.05 31.62
C SER A 21 40.16 8.68 32.95
N LYS A 22 40.99 9.61 33.48
CA LYS A 22 40.72 10.29 34.73
C LYS A 22 39.50 11.20 34.68
N LEU A 23 39.36 12.01 33.63
CA LEU A 23 38.29 13.00 33.53
C LEU A 23 36.94 12.35 33.21
N LEU A 24 36.89 11.42 32.27
CA LEU A 24 35.68 10.64 32.01
C LEU A 24 35.27 9.74 33.15
N GLY A 25 36.29 9.17 33.88
CA GLY A 25 36.03 8.39 35.09
C GLY A 25 35.37 9.23 36.20
N ARG A 26 35.78 10.51 36.37
CA ARG A 26 35.12 11.45 37.30
C ARG A 26 33.67 11.76 36.93
N ARG A 27 33.32 11.61 35.68
CA ARG A 27 31.93 11.79 35.15
C ARG A 27 31.11 10.49 35.21
N GLY A 28 31.69 9.43 35.77
CA GLY A 28 30.98 8.18 36.02
C GLY A 28 31.13 7.14 34.94
N HIS A 29 31.98 7.37 33.92
CA HIS A 29 32.24 6.37 32.86
C HIS A 29 33.34 5.40 33.30
N VAL A 30 33.31 4.18 32.76
CA VAL A 30 34.38 3.20 32.88
C VAL A 30 35.20 3.23 31.59
N VAL A 31 36.45 3.65 31.70
CA VAL A 31 37.32 3.85 30.53
C VAL A 31 38.44 2.82 30.52
N SER A 32 38.46 1.99 29.47
CA SER A 32 39.61 1.15 29.11
C SER A 32 40.44 1.88 28.07
N THR A 33 41.76 1.71 28.12
CA THR A 33 42.69 2.38 27.19
C THR A 33 43.55 1.38 26.45
N ALA A 34 43.81 1.62 25.18
CA ALA A 34 44.76 0.87 24.34
C ALA A 34 45.84 1.82 23.81
N GLU A 35 47.08 1.35 23.66
CA GLU A 35 48.21 2.16 23.18
C GLU A 35 48.44 2.04 21.65
N SER A 36 47.69 1.18 21.00
CA SER A 36 47.76 0.98 19.53
C SER A 36 46.44 0.52 18.96
N GLY A 37 46.26 0.69 17.64
CA GLY A 37 45.09 0.19 16.93
C GLY A 37 44.93 -1.32 17.07
N ALA A 38 46.02 -2.09 16.97
CA ALA A 38 45.98 -3.54 17.08
C ALA A 38 45.50 -4.02 18.45
N GLU A 39 45.99 -3.39 19.53
CA GLU A 39 45.51 -3.66 20.88
C GLU A 39 44.05 -3.27 21.06
N GLY A 40 43.67 -2.11 20.56
CA GLY A 40 42.28 -1.63 20.61
C GLY A 40 41.30 -2.58 19.92
N VAL A 41 41.62 -3.10 18.72
CA VAL A 41 40.84 -4.09 18.02
C VAL A 41 40.75 -5.41 18.80
N ALA A 42 41.84 -5.87 19.40
CA ALA A 42 41.84 -7.08 20.23
C ALA A 42 40.93 -6.89 21.47
N MET A 43 41.03 -5.74 22.15
CA MET A 43 40.17 -5.41 23.30
C MET A 43 38.70 -5.29 22.90
N ALA A 44 38.40 -4.69 21.75
CA ALA A 44 37.02 -4.57 21.23
C ALA A 44 36.40 -5.91 20.88
N ARG A 45 37.19 -6.89 20.44
CA ARG A 45 36.74 -8.25 20.13
C ARG A 45 36.33 -9.01 21.40
N ASP A 46 37.13 -8.85 22.48
CA ASP A 46 36.96 -9.63 23.70
C ASP A 46 36.09 -8.94 24.74
N GLY A 47 35.95 -7.63 24.65
CA GLY A 47 35.24 -6.77 25.61
C GLY A 47 33.87 -6.29 25.08
N LYS A 48 33.04 -5.83 26.02
CA LYS A 48 31.80 -5.13 25.69
C LYS A 48 31.98 -3.64 25.99
N PHE A 49 31.90 -2.83 24.94
CA PHE A 49 31.99 -1.39 25.04
C PHE A 49 30.71 -0.75 24.48
N ASP A 50 30.33 0.38 25.07
CA ASP A 50 29.20 1.18 24.55
C ASP A 50 29.67 2.14 23.44
N LEU A 51 30.97 2.52 23.50
CA LEU A 51 31.62 3.47 22.60
C LEU A 51 33.10 3.18 22.46
N ILE A 52 33.64 3.49 21.29
CA ILE A 52 35.08 3.46 21.01
C ILE A 52 35.50 4.87 20.56
N ALA A 53 36.61 5.37 21.07
CA ALA A 53 37.24 6.57 20.54
C ALA A 53 38.64 6.21 20.03
N ILE A 54 39.01 6.66 18.83
CA ILE A 54 40.26 6.29 18.16
C ILE A 54 41.01 7.54 17.73
N ASP A 55 42.29 7.60 18.09
CA ASP A 55 43.20 8.59 17.51
C ASP A 55 43.57 8.27 16.07
N HIS A 56 43.83 9.32 15.29
CA HIS A 56 44.27 9.18 13.90
C HIS A 56 45.73 8.70 13.79
N TYR A 57 46.65 9.35 14.51
CA TYR A 57 48.07 9.09 14.41
C TYR A 57 48.52 8.07 15.45
N MET A 58 48.68 6.84 15.03
CA MET A 58 49.21 5.77 15.87
C MET A 58 50.28 4.97 15.08
N PRO A 59 51.37 4.56 15.74
CA PRO A 59 52.41 3.74 15.14
C PRO A 59 51.86 2.37 14.71
N GLY A 60 52.22 1.94 13.49
CA GLY A 60 51.90 0.63 12.92
C GLY A 60 50.55 0.58 12.28
N MET A 61 49.45 0.70 13.04
CA MET A 61 48.07 0.72 12.51
C MET A 61 47.46 2.09 12.79
N ASP A 62 47.24 2.89 11.77
CA ASP A 62 46.62 4.21 11.91
C ASP A 62 45.12 4.14 12.26
N GLY A 63 44.52 5.29 12.56
CA GLY A 63 43.12 5.36 12.94
C GLY A 63 42.15 4.86 11.90
N LEU A 64 42.41 5.09 10.60
CA LEU A 64 41.51 4.62 9.53
C LEU A 64 41.60 3.10 9.36
N ALA A 65 42.80 2.52 9.42
CA ALA A 65 42.97 1.07 9.40
C ALA A 65 42.35 0.41 10.64
N THR A 66 42.47 1.06 11.81
CA THR A 66 41.82 0.60 13.06
C THR A 66 40.30 0.63 12.94
N LEU A 67 39.74 1.71 12.39
CA LEU A 67 38.29 1.85 12.17
C LEU A 67 37.77 0.75 11.23
N ALA A 68 38.46 0.49 10.11
CA ALA A 68 38.10 -0.58 9.19
C ALA A 68 38.12 -1.95 9.88
N ALA A 69 39.16 -2.25 10.67
CA ALA A 69 39.26 -3.52 11.40
C ALA A 69 38.20 -3.67 12.50
N LEU A 70 37.78 -2.59 13.14
CA LEU A 70 36.67 -2.59 14.11
C LEU A 70 35.33 -2.89 13.44
N HIS A 71 35.06 -2.34 12.25
CA HIS A 71 33.83 -2.59 11.52
C HIS A 71 33.71 -4.04 10.98
N GLU A 72 34.80 -4.80 10.94
CA GLU A 72 34.76 -6.23 10.66
C GLU A 72 34.28 -7.08 11.85
N LEU A 73 34.23 -6.48 13.04
CA LEU A 73 33.72 -7.17 14.24
C LEU A 73 32.19 -7.21 14.24
N PRO A 74 31.58 -8.33 14.62
CA PRO A 74 30.15 -8.36 14.89
C PRO A 74 29.82 -7.43 16.06
N ASP A 75 28.72 -6.66 15.93
CA ASP A 75 28.22 -5.75 16.96
C ASP A 75 29.22 -4.63 17.35
N CYS A 76 29.96 -4.07 16.36
CA CYS A 76 30.87 -2.97 16.61
C CYS A 76 30.12 -1.77 17.23
N PRO A 77 30.57 -1.27 18.40
CA PRO A 77 30.00 -0.07 18.99
C PRO A 77 30.26 1.16 18.11
N PRO A 78 29.49 2.26 18.27
CA PRO A 78 29.77 3.49 17.55
C PRO A 78 31.17 4.01 17.86
N VAL A 79 31.86 4.39 16.81
CA VAL A 79 33.25 4.85 16.87
C VAL A 79 33.30 6.37 16.69
N VAL A 80 33.90 7.06 17.65
CA VAL A 80 34.23 8.49 17.59
C VAL A 80 35.70 8.65 17.18
N TYR A 81 35.91 9.37 16.11
CA TYR A 81 37.24 9.57 15.55
C TYR A 81 37.90 10.81 16.11
N VAL A 82 39.12 10.70 16.62
CA VAL A 82 39.88 11.81 17.22
C VAL A 82 41.00 12.22 16.28
N THR A 83 41.13 13.50 15.97
CA THR A 83 42.11 14.00 15.00
C THR A 83 42.76 15.34 15.46
N GLY A 84 43.93 15.67 14.93
CA GLY A 84 44.59 16.95 15.20
C GLY A 84 43.90 18.15 14.51
N SER A 85 44.15 19.35 14.96
CA SER A 85 43.40 20.58 14.59
C SER A 85 43.50 21.03 13.13
N GLU A 86 44.42 20.49 12.32
CA GLU A 86 44.65 20.98 10.96
C GLU A 86 44.10 20.08 9.81
N GLU A 87 43.33 19.04 10.15
CA GLU A 87 43.04 17.97 9.19
C GLU A 87 41.54 17.74 8.92
N SER A 88 40.88 18.76 8.43
CA SER A 88 39.47 18.61 7.97
C SER A 88 39.26 17.48 6.94
N LYS A 89 40.31 17.15 6.15
CA LYS A 89 40.26 16.04 5.19
C LYS A 89 40.23 14.67 5.87
N VAL A 90 40.92 14.50 7.00
CA VAL A 90 40.93 13.26 7.78
C VAL A 90 39.57 13.05 8.45
N ALA A 91 38.99 14.10 9.03
CA ALA A 91 37.65 14.04 9.60
C ALA A 91 36.59 13.58 8.58
N VAL A 92 36.62 14.16 7.38
CA VAL A 92 35.72 13.75 6.29
C VAL A 92 35.98 12.30 5.83
N ALA A 93 37.25 11.87 5.79
CA ALA A 93 37.60 10.49 5.45
C ALA A 93 37.11 9.50 6.53
N ALA A 94 37.23 9.84 7.80
CA ALA A 94 36.77 9.02 8.91
C ALA A 94 35.24 8.85 8.89
N ILE A 95 34.47 9.92 8.69
CA ILE A 95 33.00 9.84 8.56
C ILE A 95 32.60 8.98 7.35
N LYS A 96 33.28 9.15 6.19
CA LYS A 96 33.02 8.31 5.02
C LYS A 96 33.40 6.84 5.22
N ALA A 97 34.37 6.58 6.10
CA ALA A 97 34.78 5.23 6.49
C ALA A 97 33.87 4.61 7.57
N GLY A 98 32.84 5.35 8.04
CA GLY A 98 31.84 4.84 8.97
C GLY A 98 32.01 5.27 10.41
N ALA A 99 32.91 6.24 10.72
CA ALA A 99 32.92 6.83 12.06
C ALA A 99 31.59 7.53 12.36
N ALA A 100 31.04 7.30 13.53
CA ALA A 100 29.77 7.87 13.95
C ALA A 100 29.85 9.39 14.19
N GLU A 101 31.02 9.85 14.63
CA GLU A 101 31.30 11.27 14.88
C GLU A 101 32.83 11.48 14.89
N TYR A 102 33.28 12.73 14.83
CA TYR A 102 34.67 13.07 15.00
C TYR A 102 34.87 14.20 16.00
N VAL A 103 36.07 14.25 16.63
CA VAL A 103 36.46 15.30 17.57
C VAL A 103 37.86 15.75 17.24
N VAL A 104 38.07 17.07 17.25
CA VAL A 104 39.38 17.67 17.09
C VAL A 104 40.06 17.76 18.45
N LYS A 105 41.31 17.26 18.56
CA LYS A 105 42.14 17.38 19.79
C LYS A 105 42.35 18.85 20.11
N SER A 106 42.00 19.26 21.31
CA SER A 106 42.29 20.57 21.87
C SER A 106 43.08 20.46 23.17
N THR A 107 43.76 21.51 23.52
CA THR A 107 44.54 21.54 24.79
C THR A 107 43.64 21.92 25.95
N GLY A 108 43.55 21.06 26.98
CA GLY A 108 42.85 21.34 28.24
C GLY A 108 41.55 20.54 28.45
N ASP A 109 40.78 20.99 29.46
CA ASP A 109 39.53 20.31 29.88
C ASP A 109 38.42 20.36 28.79
N ASP A 110 38.49 21.32 27.86
CA ASP A 110 37.52 21.47 26.75
C ASP A 110 37.50 20.26 25.80
N PHE A 111 38.62 19.55 25.67
CA PHE A 111 38.71 18.35 24.84
C PHE A 111 37.77 17.24 25.32
N VAL A 112 37.74 17.02 26.66
CA VAL A 112 36.87 15.97 27.23
C VAL A 112 35.40 16.35 27.14
N ASP A 113 35.06 17.65 27.19
CA ASP A 113 33.71 18.13 26.95
C ASP A 113 33.27 17.89 25.50
N LEU A 114 34.15 18.08 24.52
CA LEU A 114 33.91 17.79 23.11
C LEU A 114 33.73 16.28 22.90
N LEU A 115 34.59 15.44 23.51
CA LEU A 115 34.43 13.98 23.46
C LEU A 115 33.09 13.52 24.00
N GLU A 116 32.66 14.06 25.12
CA GLU A 116 31.40 13.66 25.76
C GLU A 116 30.18 14.07 24.92
N ARG A 117 30.23 15.24 24.27
CA ARG A 117 29.20 15.64 23.29
C ARG A 117 29.17 14.72 22.09
N ALA A 118 30.33 14.41 21.50
CA ALA A 118 30.43 13.49 20.38
C ALA A 118 29.93 12.08 20.73
N PHE A 119 30.25 11.60 21.93
CA PHE A 119 29.68 10.33 22.44
C PHE A 119 28.18 10.36 22.56
N GLY A 120 27.61 11.49 23.04
CA GLY A 120 26.17 11.68 23.10
C GLY A 120 25.51 11.65 21.71
N GLN A 121 26.12 12.32 20.73
CA GLN A 121 25.65 12.36 19.36
C GLN A 121 25.73 10.99 18.67
N ALA A 122 26.88 10.31 18.80
CA ALA A 122 27.08 8.97 18.24
C ALA A 122 26.04 7.96 18.74
N LEU A 123 25.81 7.93 20.06
CA LEU A 123 24.79 7.05 20.65
C LEU A 123 23.36 7.43 20.27
N ALA A 124 23.07 8.73 20.17
CA ALA A 124 21.75 9.20 19.76
C ALA A 124 21.45 8.81 18.31
N SER A 125 22.46 8.90 17.42
CA SER A 125 22.32 8.48 16.01
C SER A 125 22.03 6.98 15.90
N VAL A 126 22.81 6.13 16.57
CA VAL A 126 22.58 4.67 16.58
C VAL A 126 21.21 4.31 17.12
N ARG A 127 20.81 4.97 18.21
CA ARG A 127 19.47 4.74 18.80
C ARG A 127 18.36 5.13 17.84
N LEU A 128 18.49 6.27 17.17
CA LEU A 128 17.49 6.73 16.18
C LEU A 128 17.38 5.78 15.00
N GLU A 129 18.51 5.25 14.50
CA GLU A 129 18.52 4.26 13.43
C GLU A 129 17.82 2.95 13.85
N GLN A 130 18.08 2.49 15.09
CA GLN A 130 17.41 1.30 15.64
C GLN A 130 15.91 1.52 15.83
N GLU A 131 15.51 2.67 16.38
CA GLU A 131 14.08 3.02 16.53
C GLU A 131 13.39 3.13 15.16
N LYS A 132 14.07 3.70 14.17
CA LYS A 132 13.55 3.78 12.78
C LYS A 132 13.37 2.39 12.17
N ALA A 133 14.39 1.54 12.25
CA ALA A 133 14.31 0.18 11.70
C ALA A 133 13.18 -0.63 12.36
N ALA A 134 13.07 -0.57 13.69
CA ALA A 134 11.99 -1.22 14.43
C ALA A 134 10.59 -0.70 14.05
N ALA A 135 10.45 0.61 13.82
CA ALA A 135 9.20 1.22 13.37
C ALA A 135 8.83 0.80 11.93
N GLU A 136 9.81 0.72 11.03
CA GLU A 136 9.62 0.25 9.66
C GLU A 136 9.17 -1.22 9.63
N ASP A 137 9.79 -2.08 10.44
CA ASP A 137 9.41 -3.50 10.55
C ASP A 137 8.00 -3.66 11.15
N ALA A 138 7.68 -2.89 12.19
CA ALA A 138 6.34 -2.91 12.79
C ALA A 138 5.26 -2.42 11.80
N LEU A 139 5.57 -1.39 11.00
CA LEU A 139 4.67 -0.88 9.96
C LEU A 139 4.44 -1.93 8.86
N ARG A 140 5.52 -2.60 8.41
CA ARG A 140 5.42 -3.68 7.42
C ARG A 140 4.52 -4.81 7.92
N ALA A 141 4.76 -5.29 9.14
CA ALA A 141 3.94 -6.34 9.74
C ALA A 141 2.47 -5.94 9.93
N ALA A 142 2.20 -4.67 10.28
CA ALA A 142 0.85 -4.14 10.39
C ALA A 142 0.14 -4.08 9.03
N ASN A 143 0.83 -3.67 7.96
CA ASN A 143 0.27 -3.64 6.61
C ASN A 143 -0.07 -5.05 6.10
N GLU A 144 0.84 -6.02 6.25
CA GLU A 144 0.58 -7.42 5.87
C GLU A 144 -0.65 -8.01 6.60
N ARG A 145 -0.79 -7.65 7.88
CA ARG A 145 -1.95 -8.06 8.67
C ARG A 145 -3.25 -7.41 8.18
N LEU A 146 -3.20 -6.12 7.84
CA LEU A 146 -4.37 -5.41 7.29
C LEU A 146 -4.81 -6.01 5.95
N GLU A 147 -3.90 -6.31 5.05
CA GLU A 147 -4.20 -6.96 3.78
C GLU A 147 -4.88 -8.33 3.98
N THR A 148 -4.36 -9.13 4.92
CA THR A 148 -4.95 -10.43 5.25
C THR A 148 -6.36 -10.28 5.79
N LEU A 149 -6.59 -9.32 6.69
CA LEU A 149 -7.91 -9.06 7.25
C LEU A 149 -8.89 -8.54 6.19
N LEU A 150 -8.43 -7.67 5.28
CA LEU A 150 -9.26 -7.19 4.17
C LEU A 150 -9.69 -8.35 3.26
N LYS A 151 -8.78 -9.26 2.89
CA LYS A 151 -9.11 -10.47 2.13
C LYS A 151 -10.16 -11.31 2.86
N GLU A 152 -10.01 -11.54 4.17
CA GLU A 152 -10.97 -12.32 4.96
C GLU A 152 -12.35 -11.65 5.05
N VAL A 153 -12.41 -10.34 5.30
CA VAL A 153 -13.68 -9.58 5.33
C VAL A 153 -14.40 -9.70 4.00
N ASN A 154 -13.69 -9.54 2.89
CA ASN A 154 -14.26 -9.61 1.56
C ASN A 154 -14.79 -11.02 1.22
N HIS A 155 -14.08 -12.07 1.61
CA HIS A 155 -14.58 -13.44 1.52
C HIS A 155 -15.85 -13.65 2.35
N ARG A 156 -15.92 -13.10 3.55
CA ARG A 156 -17.11 -13.18 4.41
C ARG A 156 -18.30 -12.42 3.82
N VAL A 157 -18.07 -11.25 3.21
CA VAL A 157 -19.13 -10.49 2.51
C VAL A 157 -19.67 -11.30 1.35
N ALA A 158 -18.81 -11.86 0.50
CA ALA A 158 -19.24 -12.70 -0.62
C ALA A 158 -20.05 -13.93 -0.17
N ASN A 159 -19.62 -14.60 0.91
CA ASN A 159 -20.33 -15.72 1.50
C ASN A 159 -21.71 -15.30 2.08
N SER A 160 -21.78 -14.14 2.72
CA SER A 160 -23.03 -13.61 3.25
C SER A 160 -24.04 -13.28 2.15
N LEU A 161 -23.57 -12.69 1.04
CA LEU A 161 -24.39 -12.44 -0.15
C LEU A 161 -24.91 -13.75 -0.76
N GLN A 162 -24.09 -14.80 -0.81
CA GLN A 162 -24.50 -16.11 -1.30
C GLN A 162 -25.54 -16.77 -0.43
N LEU A 163 -25.45 -16.63 0.90
CA LEU A 163 -26.51 -17.09 1.82
C LEU A 163 -27.82 -16.33 1.60
N VAL A 164 -27.78 -15.01 1.44
CA VAL A 164 -28.96 -14.19 1.15
C VAL A 164 -29.60 -14.63 -0.17
N SER A 165 -28.82 -14.84 -1.22
CA SER A 165 -29.30 -15.36 -2.52
C SER A 165 -30.00 -16.71 -2.35
N THR A 166 -29.41 -17.64 -1.56
CA THR A 166 -30.02 -18.95 -1.28
C THR A 166 -31.36 -18.82 -0.53
N PHE A 167 -31.47 -17.93 0.43
CA PHE A 167 -32.73 -17.66 1.15
C PHE A 167 -33.79 -17.11 0.20
N ILE A 168 -33.45 -16.17 -0.67
CA ILE A 168 -34.39 -15.61 -1.65
C ILE A 168 -34.87 -16.72 -2.60
N HIS A 169 -33.96 -17.59 -3.07
CA HIS A 169 -34.32 -18.73 -3.89
C HIS A 169 -35.29 -19.69 -3.19
N MET A 170 -35.07 -20.01 -1.92
CA MET A 170 -36.00 -20.84 -1.15
C MET A 170 -37.36 -20.19 -0.97
N GLN A 171 -37.41 -18.89 -0.70
CA GLN A 171 -38.67 -18.15 -0.55
C GLN A 171 -39.46 -18.07 -1.87
N SER A 172 -38.76 -17.89 -3.00
CA SER A 172 -39.42 -17.80 -4.32
C SER A 172 -40.16 -19.07 -4.72
N ARG A 173 -39.66 -20.26 -4.29
CA ARG A 173 -40.27 -21.56 -4.58
C ARG A 173 -41.62 -21.77 -3.90
N GLY A 174 -41.87 -21.10 -2.78
CA GLY A 174 -43.12 -21.20 -1.99
C GLY A 174 -44.22 -20.24 -2.47
N LEU A 175 -43.93 -19.36 -3.44
CA LEU A 175 -44.92 -18.37 -3.90
C LEU A 175 -45.79 -18.89 -5.06
N GLU A 176 -47.08 -18.79 -4.86
CA GLU A 176 -48.07 -19.09 -5.93
C GLU A 176 -48.24 -17.92 -6.91
N ASN A 177 -47.94 -16.70 -6.49
CA ASN A 177 -48.05 -15.48 -7.28
C ASN A 177 -46.84 -15.37 -8.23
N GLU A 178 -47.07 -15.48 -9.51
CA GLU A 178 -46.02 -15.47 -10.56
C GLU A 178 -45.26 -14.13 -10.63
N VAL A 179 -45.97 -13.00 -10.45
CA VAL A 179 -45.37 -11.65 -10.44
C VAL A 179 -44.42 -11.49 -9.23
N ALA A 180 -44.80 -12.00 -8.07
CA ALA A 180 -43.96 -11.96 -6.89
C ALA A 180 -42.75 -12.89 -7.03
N ARG A 181 -42.92 -14.05 -7.64
CA ARG A 181 -41.84 -15.02 -7.91
C ARG A 181 -40.81 -14.43 -8.89
N GLU A 182 -41.26 -13.77 -9.94
CA GLU A 182 -40.39 -13.09 -10.91
C GLU A 182 -39.61 -11.94 -10.29
N ALA A 183 -40.26 -11.13 -9.45
CA ALA A 183 -39.59 -10.03 -8.70
C ALA A 183 -38.48 -10.54 -7.74
N LEU A 184 -38.73 -11.67 -7.07
CA LEU A 184 -37.71 -12.29 -6.20
C LEU A 184 -36.57 -12.91 -7.03
N ALA A 185 -36.86 -13.56 -8.17
CA ALA A 185 -35.82 -14.07 -9.07
C ALA A 185 -34.97 -12.94 -9.66
N ASP A 186 -35.56 -11.78 -9.93
CA ASP A 186 -34.81 -10.59 -10.35
C ASP A 186 -33.88 -10.06 -9.24
N THR A 187 -34.39 -10.00 -8.01
CA THR A 187 -33.60 -9.61 -6.83
C THR A 187 -32.44 -10.58 -6.58
N GLN A 188 -32.69 -11.88 -6.74
CA GLN A 188 -31.64 -12.91 -6.61
C GLN A 188 -30.53 -12.69 -7.63
N ARG A 189 -30.86 -12.54 -8.92
CA ARG A 189 -29.86 -12.28 -9.98
C ARG A 189 -28.95 -11.08 -9.66
N ARG A 190 -29.53 -10.01 -9.08
CA ARG A 190 -28.76 -8.81 -8.67
C ARG A 190 -27.82 -9.09 -7.53
N ILE A 191 -28.25 -9.84 -6.52
CA ILE A 191 -27.37 -10.23 -5.40
C ILE A 191 -26.26 -11.13 -5.89
N ASP A 192 -26.54 -12.07 -6.78
CA ASP A 192 -25.52 -12.96 -7.37
C ASP A 192 -24.50 -12.14 -8.17
N ALA A 193 -24.94 -11.15 -8.96
CA ALA A 193 -24.04 -10.25 -9.66
C ALA A 193 -23.15 -9.44 -8.72
N ILE A 194 -23.71 -8.86 -7.64
CA ILE A 194 -22.92 -8.13 -6.64
C ILE A 194 -21.91 -9.08 -5.96
N ALA A 195 -22.32 -10.29 -5.60
CA ALA A 195 -21.44 -11.28 -4.98
C ALA A 195 -20.28 -11.69 -5.90
N GLN A 196 -20.54 -11.82 -7.20
CA GLN A 196 -19.50 -12.13 -8.17
C GLN A 196 -18.53 -10.97 -8.40
N VAL A 197 -19.06 -9.75 -8.53
CA VAL A 197 -18.28 -8.52 -8.56
C VAL A 197 -17.34 -8.49 -7.35
N HIS A 198 -17.88 -8.74 -6.17
CA HIS A 198 -17.10 -8.75 -4.93
C HIS A 198 -16.00 -9.83 -4.93
N ARG A 199 -16.30 -11.05 -5.39
CA ARG A 199 -15.29 -12.12 -5.49
C ARG A 199 -14.16 -11.77 -6.45
N LYS A 200 -14.48 -11.29 -7.66
CA LYS A 200 -13.47 -10.98 -8.69
C LYS A 200 -12.53 -9.85 -8.29
N LEU A 201 -13.04 -8.85 -7.58
CA LEU A 201 -12.25 -7.68 -7.16
C LEU A 201 -11.18 -8.00 -6.13
N TYR A 202 -11.41 -8.98 -5.26
CA TYR A 202 -10.51 -9.27 -4.14
C TYR A 202 -9.72 -10.57 -4.29
N THR A 203 -9.76 -11.22 -5.47
CA THR A 203 -8.89 -12.34 -5.82
C THR A 203 -7.62 -11.92 -6.56
N SER A 204 -7.53 -10.68 -7.03
CA SER A 204 -6.30 -10.13 -7.61
C SER A 204 -5.31 -9.69 -6.51
N ASP A 205 -4.02 -9.88 -6.75
CA ASP A 205 -2.96 -9.50 -5.80
C ASP A 205 -2.78 -7.98 -5.64
N ASP A 206 -3.39 -7.17 -6.50
CA ASP A 206 -3.34 -5.70 -6.45
C ASP A 206 -4.65 -5.18 -5.83
N VAL A 207 -4.60 -4.93 -4.51
CA VAL A 207 -5.77 -4.54 -3.70
C VAL A 207 -6.12 -3.06 -3.87
N GLU A 208 -5.21 -2.23 -4.39
CA GLU A 208 -5.39 -0.77 -4.43
C GLU A 208 -6.18 -0.29 -5.65
N SER A 209 -6.08 -0.95 -6.80
CA SER A 209 -6.75 -0.51 -8.02
C SER A 209 -7.06 -1.66 -8.98
N ILE A 210 -8.21 -1.57 -9.64
CA ILE A 210 -8.76 -2.59 -10.53
C ILE A 210 -8.61 -2.15 -11.97
N GLU A 211 -8.05 -3.02 -12.82
CA GLU A 211 -8.03 -2.82 -14.27
C GLU A 211 -9.44 -3.05 -14.86
N MET A 212 -10.07 -1.97 -15.29
CA MET A 212 -11.49 -1.98 -15.64
C MET A 212 -11.79 -2.70 -16.94
N SER A 213 -10.87 -2.74 -17.90
CA SER A 213 -11.06 -3.46 -19.16
C SER A 213 -11.22 -4.97 -18.94
N GLU A 214 -10.36 -5.58 -18.13
CA GLU A 214 -10.43 -7.00 -17.78
C GLU A 214 -11.65 -7.31 -16.91
N TYR A 215 -11.91 -6.42 -15.95
CA TYR A 215 -13.04 -6.58 -15.04
C TYR A 215 -14.39 -6.55 -15.77
N LEU A 216 -14.61 -5.56 -16.65
CA LEU A 216 -15.84 -5.45 -17.43
C LEU A 216 -15.95 -6.55 -18.49
N ALA A 217 -14.85 -6.99 -19.09
CA ALA A 217 -14.86 -8.11 -20.03
C ALA A 217 -15.42 -9.38 -19.36
N ALA A 218 -15.01 -9.65 -18.14
CA ALA A 218 -15.49 -10.81 -17.41
C ALA A 218 -16.99 -10.72 -17.01
N ILE A 219 -17.51 -9.51 -16.73
CA ILE A 219 -18.94 -9.29 -16.47
C ILE A 219 -19.74 -9.47 -17.75
N VAL A 220 -19.28 -8.87 -18.85
CA VAL A 220 -19.96 -8.93 -20.15
C VAL A 220 -20.04 -10.36 -20.69
N GLU A 221 -18.96 -11.14 -20.60
CA GLU A 221 -18.92 -12.55 -20.99
C GLU A 221 -20.00 -13.38 -20.26
N GLU A 222 -20.13 -13.17 -18.96
CA GLU A 222 -21.12 -13.86 -18.15
C GLU A 222 -22.56 -13.44 -18.51
N LEU A 223 -22.80 -12.14 -18.67
CA LEU A 223 -24.10 -11.63 -19.10
C LEU A 223 -24.49 -12.19 -20.47
N GLN A 224 -23.54 -12.23 -21.39
CA GLN A 224 -23.77 -12.83 -22.70
C GLN A 224 -24.10 -14.32 -22.61
N GLY A 225 -23.38 -15.08 -21.80
CA GLY A 225 -23.68 -16.50 -21.52
C GLY A 225 -25.05 -16.73 -20.89
N THR A 226 -25.50 -15.79 -20.03
CA THR A 226 -26.79 -15.90 -19.34
C THR A 226 -27.97 -15.54 -20.23
N TRP A 227 -27.86 -14.53 -21.09
CA TRP A 227 -28.96 -13.93 -21.84
C TRP A 227 -29.01 -14.32 -23.32
N SER A 228 -27.89 -14.82 -23.89
CA SER A 228 -27.87 -15.25 -25.29
C SER A 228 -28.32 -16.71 -25.44
N THR A 229 -29.32 -16.94 -26.24
CA THR A 229 -29.79 -18.29 -26.60
C THR A 229 -29.66 -18.52 -28.11
N SER A 230 -29.75 -19.78 -28.55
CA SER A 230 -29.75 -20.11 -30.00
C SER A 230 -30.87 -19.44 -30.76
N ASP A 231 -32.03 -19.25 -30.14
CA ASP A 231 -33.24 -18.70 -30.77
C ASP A 231 -33.29 -17.17 -30.67
N ALA A 232 -32.57 -16.56 -29.71
CA ALA A 232 -32.49 -15.13 -29.52
C ALA A 232 -31.06 -14.72 -29.13
N PRO A 233 -30.15 -14.65 -30.10
CA PRO A 233 -28.76 -14.28 -29.79
C PRO A 233 -28.66 -12.83 -29.34
N ARG A 234 -28.02 -12.63 -28.19
CA ARG A 234 -27.67 -11.30 -27.65
C ARG A 234 -26.15 -11.11 -27.80
N HIS A 235 -25.74 -10.11 -28.56
CA HIS A 235 -24.34 -9.76 -28.73
C HIS A 235 -24.02 -8.56 -27.84
N ILE A 236 -23.14 -8.75 -26.86
CA ILE A 236 -22.69 -7.67 -25.98
C ILE A 236 -21.26 -7.30 -26.37
N ARG A 237 -21.10 -6.10 -26.93
CA ARG A 237 -19.81 -5.61 -27.38
C ARG A 237 -19.23 -4.66 -26.31
N LEU A 238 -18.05 -4.97 -25.85
CA LEU A 238 -17.28 -4.09 -24.92
C LEU A 238 -16.18 -3.36 -25.67
N VAL A 239 -16.08 -2.06 -25.44
CA VAL A 239 -14.93 -1.21 -25.79
C VAL A 239 -14.51 -0.48 -24.52
N ALA A 240 -13.35 -0.80 -24.00
CA ALA A 240 -12.87 -0.20 -22.76
C ALA A 240 -11.43 0.28 -22.91
N ASP A 241 -11.19 1.52 -22.52
CA ASP A 241 -9.86 2.05 -22.34
C ASP A 241 -9.16 1.36 -21.14
N GLN A 242 -7.83 1.29 -21.18
CA GLN A 242 -7.03 0.85 -20.04
C GLN A 242 -7.07 1.93 -18.94
N LEU A 243 -7.94 1.75 -17.98
CA LEU A 243 -8.05 2.63 -16.82
C LEU A 243 -8.23 1.81 -15.55
N ARG A 244 -7.72 2.34 -14.45
CA ARG A 244 -7.76 1.71 -13.14
C ARG A 244 -8.63 2.50 -12.19
N LEU A 245 -9.51 1.82 -11.47
CA LEU A 245 -10.38 2.42 -10.46
C LEU A 245 -10.16 1.78 -9.10
N HIS A 246 -10.38 2.58 -8.04
CA HIS A 246 -10.48 2.03 -6.68
C HIS A 246 -11.59 0.96 -6.62
N PRO A 247 -11.44 -0.13 -5.85
CA PRO A 247 -12.42 -1.21 -5.76
C PRO A 247 -13.86 -0.77 -5.56
N ASP A 248 -14.12 0.20 -4.68
CA ASP A 248 -15.49 0.70 -4.41
C ASP A 248 -16.14 1.32 -5.67
N LYS A 249 -15.34 2.04 -6.48
CA LYS A 249 -15.82 2.60 -7.75
C LYS A 249 -16.02 1.51 -8.79
N ALA A 250 -15.10 0.53 -8.85
CA ALA A 250 -15.22 -0.61 -9.76
C ALA A 250 -16.49 -1.43 -9.47
N VAL A 251 -16.81 -1.68 -8.20
CA VAL A 251 -18.08 -2.33 -7.78
C VAL A 251 -19.28 -1.54 -8.33
N SER A 252 -19.31 -0.24 -8.09
CA SER A 252 -20.42 0.61 -8.52
C SER A 252 -20.60 0.60 -10.03
N VAL A 253 -19.50 0.69 -10.79
CA VAL A 253 -19.51 0.59 -12.27
C VAL A 253 -20.00 -0.79 -12.73
N GLY A 254 -19.50 -1.86 -12.14
CA GLY A 254 -19.90 -3.23 -12.46
C GLY A 254 -21.39 -3.48 -12.23
N VAL A 255 -21.94 -2.98 -11.12
CA VAL A 255 -23.37 -3.07 -10.82
C VAL A 255 -24.20 -2.28 -11.84
N ILE A 256 -23.76 -1.08 -12.22
CA ILE A 256 -24.43 -0.27 -13.24
C ILE A 256 -24.45 -0.98 -14.59
N VAL A 257 -23.31 -1.51 -15.04
CA VAL A 257 -23.22 -2.26 -16.30
C VAL A 257 -24.14 -3.48 -16.27
N ASN A 258 -24.10 -4.26 -15.19
CA ASN A 258 -24.95 -5.44 -15.04
C ASN A 258 -26.45 -5.09 -15.14
N GLU A 259 -26.90 -4.03 -14.47
CA GLU A 259 -28.29 -3.60 -14.50
C GLU A 259 -28.72 -3.08 -15.88
N LEU A 260 -27.91 -2.22 -16.48
CA LEU A 260 -28.23 -1.63 -17.78
C LEU A 260 -28.24 -2.68 -18.92
N VAL A 261 -27.24 -3.56 -18.94
CA VAL A 261 -27.15 -4.65 -19.93
C VAL A 261 -28.29 -5.66 -19.73
N SER A 262 -28.58 -6.06 -18.48
CA SER A 262 -29.69 -6.96 -18.17
C SER A 262 -31.05 -6.36 -18.62
N ASN A 263 -31.23 -5.04 -18.40
CA ASN A 263 -32.43 -4.34 -18.88
C ASN A 263 -32.53 -4.34 -20.40
N ALA A 264 -31.42 -4.06 -21.10
CA ALA A 264 -31.38 -4.13 -22.55
C ALA A 264 -31.70 -5.55 -23.08
N CYS A 265 -31.12 -6.59 -22.48
CA CYS A 265 -31.41 -7.98 -22.83
C CYS A 265 -32.89 -8.37 -22.66
N LYS A 266 -33.55 -7.84 -21.59
CA LYS A 266 -34.96 -8.15 -21.27
C LYS A 266 -35.96 -7.34 -22.08
N TYR A 267 -35.68 -6.07 -22.35
CA TYR A 267 -36.71 -5.11 -22.75
C TYR A 267 -36.46 -4.45 -24.10
N ALA A 268 -35.20 -4.42 -24.59
CA ALA A 268 -34.87 -3.71 -25.82
C ALA A 268 -35.35 -4.41 -27.08
N TYR A 269 -35.30 -5.74 -27.08
CA TYR A 269 -35.54 -6.54 -28.28
C TYR A 269 -36.65 -7.57 -28.05
N ASP A 270 -37.40 -7.88 -29.14
CA ASP A 270 -38.33 -8.99 -29.13
C ASP A 270 -37.62 -10.31 -28.78
N PRO A 271 -38.25 -11.22 -28.02
CA PRO A 271 -37.67 -12.53 -27.69
C PRO A 271 -37.21 -13.37 -28.87
N ALA A 272 -37.81 -13.16 -30.06
CA ALA A 272 -37.49 -13.89 -31.29
C ALA A 272 -36.43 -13.19 -32.17
N THR A 273 -35.97 -12.02 -31.81
CA THR A 273 -35.00 -11.26 -32.61
C THR A 273 -33.66 -11.11 -31.87
N GLY A 274 -32.56 -11.24 -32.62
CA GLY A 274 -31.24 -10.91 -32.13
C GLY A 274 -31.10 -9.40 -31.84
N GLY A 275 -30.13 -9.03 -31.00
CA GLY A 275 -29.83 -7.63 -30.71
C GLY A 275 -28.41 -7.40 -30.22
N GLU A 276 -27.87 -6.24 -30.55
CA GLU A 276 -26.56 -5.81 -30.09
C GLU A 276 -26.68 -4.82 -28.93
N ILE A 277 -25.90 -5.01 -27.91
CA ILE A 277 -25.76 -4.10 -26.75
C ILE A 277 -24.32 -3.66 -26.70
N ARG A 278 -24.07 -2.39 -26.63
CA ARG A 278 -22.71 -1.81 -26.60
C ARG A 278 -22.42 -1.21 -25.25
N VAL A 279 -21.30 -1.61 -24.70
CA VAL A 279 -20.74 -1.07 -23.44
C VAL A 279 -19.43 -0.38 -23.78
N ALA A 280 -19.32 0.89 -23.51
CA ALA A 280 -18.11 1.67 -23.72
C ALA A 280 -17.64 2.32 -22.41
N LEU A 281 -16.38 2.11 -22.06
CA LEU A 281 -15.71 2.77 -20.96
C LEU A 281 -14.51 3.53 -21.51
N SER A 282 -14.46 4.84 -21.30
CA SER A 282 -13.40 5.69 -21.85
C SER A 282 -12.94 6.75 -20.86
N CYS A 283 -11.70 7.21 -21.03
CA CYS A 283 -11.23 8.42 -20.35
C CYS A 283 -11.92 9.64 -20.97
N ALA A 284 -12.74 10.34 -20.21
CA ALA A 284 -13.38 11.58 -20.67
C ALA A 284 -12.39 12.76 -20.68
N ASP A 285 -11.52 12.81 -19.65
CA ASP A 285 -10.39 13.72 -19.53
C ASP A 285 -9.36 13.17 -18.51
N GLU A 286 -8.34 13.94 -18.13
CA GLU A 286 -7.29 13.51 -17.18
C GLU A 286 -7.82 13.15 -15.78
N ARG A 287 -9.03 13.54 -15.43
CA ARG A 287 -9.61 13.37 -14.09
C ARG A 287 -10.93 12.62 -14.06
N ARG A 288 -11.51 12.34 -15.22
CA ARG A 288 -12.83 11.75 -15.33
C ARG A 288 -12.87 10.64 -16.37
N PHE A 289 -13.68 9.63 -16.08
CA PHE A 289 -14.04 8.58 -17.01
C PHE A 289 -15.51 8.69 -17.41
N SER A 290 -15.85 8.12 -18.56
CA SER A 290 -17.21 8.01 -19.07
C SER A 290 -17.56 6.54 -19.28
N LEU A 291 -18.70 6.12 -18.75
CA LEU A 291 -19.32 4.84 -19.06
C LEU A 291 -20.56 5.10 -19.91
N MET A 292 -20.71 4.35 -21.01
CA MET A 292 -21.90 4.36 -21.86
C MET A 292 -22.39 2.94 -22.06
N VAL A 293 -23.71 2.73 -21.92
CA VAL A 293 -24.37 1.48 -22.28
C VAL A 293 -25.52 1.83 -23.20
N GLU A 294 -25.55 1.22 -24.38
CA GLU A 294 -26.55 1.52 -25.39
C GLU A 294 -27.07 0.27 -26.13
N ASP A 295 -28.31 0.33 -26.56
CA ASP A 295 -28.96 -0.64 -27.41
C ASP A 295 -29.74 0.07 -28.54
N ASP A 296 -30.02 -0.64 -29.63
CA ASP A 296 -30.80 -0.16 -30.78
C ASP A 296 -32.23 -0.74 -30.75
N GLY A 297 -32.74 -1.01 -29.53
CA GLY A 297 -34.06 -1.63 -29.38
C GLY A 297 -35.23 -0.66 -29.49
N ILE A 298 -36.36 -1.03 -28.90
CA ILE A 298 -37.62 -0.26 -28.99
C ILE A 298 -37.61 1.08 -28.24
N GLY A 299 -36.52 1.38 -27.49
CA GLY A 299 -36.35 2.61 -26.74
C GLY A 299 -37.30 2.78 -25.54
N MET A 300 -37.13 3.91 -24.85
CA MET A 300 -38.03 4.36 -23.78
C MET A 300 -38.97 5.44 -24.34
N ARG A 301 -40.28 5.17 -24.41
CA ARG A 301 -41.23 6.21 -24.82
C ARG A 301 -41.56 7.11 -23.64
N SER A 302 -41.57 8.42 -23.86
CA SER A 302 -42.00 9.41 -22.87
C SER A 302 -43.46 9.11 -22.44
N GLY A 303 -43.63 8.75 -21.16
CA GLY A 303 -44.96 8.42 -20.60
C GLY A 303 -45.23 6.94 -20.36
N ASP A 304 -44.36 6.02 -20.81
CA ASP A 304 -44.49 4.61 -20.45
C ASP A 304 -44.14 4.39 -19.00
N ALA A 305 -44.97 3.64 -18.26
CA ALA A 305 -44.63 3.17 -16.93
C ALA A 305 -43.35 2.31 -17.01
N PRO A 306 -42.42 2.42 -16.04
CA PRO A 306 -41.21 1.60 -16.05
C PRO A 306 -41.59 0.13 -16.13
N ARG A 307 -41.13 -0.54 -17.20
CA ARG A 307 -41.35 -1.98 -17.38
C ARG A 307 -40.55 -2.72 -16.31
N GLY A 308 -41.21 -3.45 -15.43
CA GLY A 308 -40.62 -4.17 -14.31
C GLY A 308 -40.82 -3.48 -12.94
N SER A 309 -40.10 -3.95 -11.92
CA SER A 309 -40.26 -3.48 -10.51
C SER A 309 -39.76 -2.05 -10.27
N GLY A 310 -39.12 -1.40 -11.23
CA GLY A 310 -38.48 -0.10 -11.09
C GLY A 310 -37.26 -0.08 -10.11
N LEU A 311 -36.93 -1.25 -9.56
CA LEU A 311 -35.84 -1.37 -8.57
C LEU A 311 -34.45 -1.19 -9.22
N GLY A 312 -34.28 -1.66 -10.48
CA GLY A 312 -33.03 -1.52 -11.24
C GLY A 312 -32.61 -0.08 -11.45
N SER A 313 -33.55 0.75 -11.90
CA SER A 313 -33.29 2.18 -12.10
C SER A 313 -32.92 2.88 -10.78
N LYS A 314 -33.55 2.51 -9.67
CA LYS A 314 -33.18 3.03 -8.34
C LYS A 314 -31.77 2.60 -7.93
N LEU A 315 -31.37 1.36 -8.25
CA LEU A 315 -30.04 0.85 -7.95
C LEU A 315 -28.97 1.57 -8.78
N VAL A 316 -29.21 1.73 -10.11
CA VAL A 316 -28.32 2.50 -10.98
C VAL A 316 -28.12 3.93 -10.45
N LEU A 317 -29.21 4.61 -10.09
CA LEU A 317 -29.15 5.97 -9.52
C LEU A 317 -28.39 6.00 -8.18
N ALA A 318 -28.58 5.00 -7.31
CA ALA A 318 -27.85 4.89 -6.06
C ALA A 318 -26.35 4.70 -6.26
N MET A 319 -25.96 3.85 -7.23
CA MET A 319 -24.54 3.63 -7.58
C MET A 319 -23.93 4.86 -8.26
N ALA A 320 -24.65 5.52 -9.16
CA ALA A 320 -24.21 6.78 -9.78
C ALA A 320 -23.98 7.86 -8.70
N LYS A 321 -24.88 7.95 -7.72
CA LYS A 321 -24.69 8.87 -6.57
C LYS A 321 -23.50 8.52 -5.72
N SER A 322 -23.22 7.24 -5.47
CA SER A 322 -22.00 6.81 -4.73
C SER A 322 -20.71 7.16 -5.45
N LEU A 323 -20.74 7.18 -6.78
CA LEU A 323 -19.64 7.63 -7.63
C LEU A 323 -19.52 9.17 -7.73
N ALA A 324 -20.45 9.92 -7.14
CA ALA A 324 -20.64 11.35 -7.39
C ALA A 324 -20.67 11.67 -8.89
N ALA A 325 -21.32 10.80 -9.68
CA ALA A 325 -21.36 10.85 -11.12
C ALA A 325 -22.56 11.63 -11.64
N ASP A 326 -22.37 12.26 -12.81
CA ASP A 326 -23.46 12.74 -13.63
C ASP A 326 -24.01 11.55 -14.44
N PHE A 327 -25.30 11.26 -14.31
CA PHE A 327 -25.95 10.14 -14.99
C PHE A 327 -27.21 10.63 -15.72
N ASP A 328 -27.32 10.33 -17.01
CA ASP A 328 -28.43 10.69 -17.86
C ASP A 328 -28.75 9.61 -18.92
N TYR A 329 -29.97 9.71 -19.49
CA TYR A 329 -30.34 8.97 -20.68
C TYR A 329 -30.43 9.95 -21.86
N ASP A 330 -29.87 9.54 -23.02
CA ASP A 330 -29.92 10.32 -24.23
C ASP A 330 -31.33 10.22 -24.85
N PRO A 331 -32.11 11.33 -24.86
CA PRO A 331 -33.48 11.31 -25.36
C PRO A 331 -33.58 11.22 -26.90
N ASP A 332 -32.47 11.51 -27.60
CA ASP A 332 -32.44 11.55 -29.07
C ASP A 332 -31.98 10.22 -29.70
N HIS A 333 -31.68 9.21 -28.86
CA HIS A 333 -31.29 7.88 -29.30
C HIS A 333 -32.54 7.01 -29.59
N ASP A 334 -32.57 6.29 -30.73
CA ASP A 334 -33.72 5.46 -31.14
C ASP A 334 -34.00 4.31 -30.17
N GLY A 335 -32.94 3.70 -29.57
CA GLY A 335 -33.03 2.73 -28.48
C GLY A 335 -32.87 3.38 -27.13
N VAL A 336 -32.14 2.70 -26.23
CA VAL A 336 -31.73 3.27 -24.92
C VAL A 336 -30.24 3.53 -24.93
N ARG A 337 -29.82 4.74 -24.59
CA ARG A 337 -28.45 5.10 -24.34
C ARG A 337 -28.34 5.74 -22.96
N ALA A 338 -27.69 5.07 -22.04
CA ALA A 338 -27.36 5.57 -20.71
C ALA A 338 -25.90 6.03 -20.68
N ARG A 339 -25.67 7.21 -20.13
CA ARG A 339 -24.34 7.80 -20.00
C ARG A 339 -24.08 8.18 -18.56
N LEU A 340 -22.86 7.87 -18.11
CA LEU A 340 -22.36 8.22 -16.78
C LEU A 340 -20.99 8.86 -16.93
N VAL A 341 -20.74 9.96 -16.23
CA VAL A 341 -19.42 10.62 -16.15
C VAL A 341 -19.06 10.80 -14.67
N ALA A 342 -17.92 10.28 -14.27
CA ALA A 342 -17.44 10.34 -12.88
C ALA A 342 -15.94 10.64 -12.83
N ALA A 343 -15.46 11.10 -11.65
CA ALA A 343 -14.04 11.28 -11.37
C ALA A 343 -13.35 9.93 -11.09
N PHE A 344 -12.05 9.86 -11.43
CA PHE A 344 -11.19 8.72 -11.11
C PHE A 344 -11.04 8.49 -9.61
#